data_1218834e780f105fe11545ea0b01eec6
#
_entry.id   1218834e780f105fe11545ea0b01eec6
#
_cell.length_a   1.000
_cell.length_b   1.000
_cell.length_c   1.000
_cell.angle_alpha   90.00
_cell.angle_beta   90.00
_cell.angle_gamma   90.00
#
_symmetry.space_group_name_H-M   'P 1'
#
loop_
_entity.id
_entity.type
_entity.pdbx_description
1 polymer ?
#
loop_
_entity_poly.entity_id
_entity_poly.type
_entity_poly.pdbx_seq_one_letter_code
_entity_poly.pdbx_strand_id
1 'polypeptide(L)'
;CIQIENQVSDEKQCGHQDGKVTVPHEDFLHKINAVRYSFLELGVENGLIVARTDSLGAGLTQKVPVMHEQGDLADQYNSFLETEEITNLDELDENDITIHQNGLLVKPVRLPNGLYRFKEGTGFDRVVLDCITSLQNGADLLWIETEKPNVQQIAEMVNAIRTVEPKAKLVYNNSPSFNWTLSFREQVYKEWLESGKDVSAYPDPASDPKGLMDIKFDDSDLAIEADELIKTFQRDASREAGIFHHLITLPTYHETALGTATLTEGYFGDEGMLAYVKGIQRQEIRRDMSSVKHQDLAGSTIGDTHKEYFSGDKALKAGGKDNTMNQF
;
A
#
# COMPACT_ATOMS: atom_id res chain seq x y z
N CYS A 1 -4.40 13.78 8.34
CA CYS A 1 -4.97 12.69 7.53
C CYS A 1 -4.97 11.39 8.33
N ILE A 2 -6.07 10.67 8.31
CA ILE A 2 -6.22 9.34 8.90
C ILE A 2 -6.55 8.37 7.78
N GLN A 3 -5.88 7.22 7.79
CA GLN A 3 -6.14 6.13 6.87
C GLN A 3 -6.83 4.98 7.61
N ILE A 4 -7.87 4.44 7.01
CA ILE A 4 -8.64 3.32 7.55
C ILE A 4 -8.75 2.25 6.45
N GLU A 5 -8.53 0.99 6.82
CA GLU A 5 -8.66 -0.14 5.91
C GLU A 5 -9.73 -1.13 6.37
N ASN A 6 -10.22 -1.95 5.44
CA ASN A 6 -11.26 -2.94 5.71
C ASN A 6 -10.74 -4.33 6.09
N GLN A 7 -9.44 -4.51 6.32
CA GLN A 7 -8.91 -5.78 6.82
C GLN A 7 -9.18 -5.97 8.32
N VAL A 8 -9.33 -7.23 8.74
CA VAL A 8 -9.35 -7.64 10.14
C VAL A 8 -7.92 -7.51 10.70
N SER A 9 -7.78 -6.91 11.88
CA SER A 9 -6.47 -6.61 12.47
C SER A 9 -5.65 -7.88 12.76
N ASP A 10 -6.28 -8.92 13.25
CA ASP A 10 -5.62 -10.17 13.68
C ASP A 10 -5.19 -11.04 12.47
N GLU A 11 -5.82 -10.81 11.32
CA GLU A 11 -5.55 -11.52 10.05
C GLU A 11 -4.90 -10.59 9.01
N LYS A 12 -4.27 -9.51 9.47
CA LYS A 12 -3.69 -8.47 8.62
C LYS A 12 -2.57 -9.01 7.74
N GLN A 13 -2.72 -8.80 6.43
CA GLN A 13 -1.72 -9.12 5.41
C GLN A 13 -1.39 -7.91 4.52
N CYS A 14 -0.30 -8.02 3.76
CA CYS A 14 0.01 -7.03 2.73
C CYS A 14 -1.09 -6.97 1.66
N GLY A 15 -1.42 -5.77 1.19
CA GLY A 15 -2.50 -5.54 0.23
C GLY A 15 -2.41 -6.34 -1.08
N HIS A 16 -1.21 -6.80 -1.44
CA HIS A 16 -0.93 -7.57 -2.65
C HIS A 16 -0.95 -9.09 -2.45
N GLN A 17 -1.17 -9.56 -1.21
CA GLN A 17 -1.24 -10.98 -0.90
C GLN A 17 -2.67 -11.48 -0.97
N ASP A 18 -2.82 -12.76 -1.31
CA ASP A 18 -4.06 -13.49 -1.21
C ASP A 18 -4.35 -13.89 0.26
N GLY A 19 -5.58 -14.37 0.51
CA GLY A 19 -5.97 -14.85 1.83
C GLY A 19 -6.25 -13.76 2.85
N LYS A 20 -6.42 -12.52 2.42
CA LYS A 20 -6.86 -11.42 3.27
C LYS A 20 -8.29 -11.66 3.77
N VAL A 21 -8.55 -11.18 4.98
CA VAL A 21 -9.86 -11.25 5.62
C VAL A 21 -10.39 -9.84 5.83
N THR A 22 -11.59 -9.56 5.32
CA THR A 22 -12.23 -8.26 5.55
C THR A 22 -13.11 -8.26 6.79
N VAL A 23 -13.22 -7.08 7.42
CA VAL A 23 -14.32 -6.84 8.37
C VAL A 23 -15.64 -6.79 7.61
N PRO A 24 -16.80 -6.98 8.27
CA PRO A 24 -18.09 -6.70 7.66
C PRO A 24 -18.11 -5.30 7.07
N HIS A 25 -18.75 -5.16 5.91
CA HIS A 25 -18.75 -3.88 5.19
C HIS A 25 -19.32 -2.72 6.03
N GLU A 26 -20.40 -2.97 6.76
CA GLU A 26 -20.99 -2.01 7.69
C GLU A 26 -20.02 -1.55 8.79
N ASP A 27 -19.20 -2.47 9.34
CA ASP A 27 -18.20 -2.14 10.36
C ASP A 27 -17.10 -1.22 9.77
N PHE A 28 -16.74 -1.43 8.52
CA PHE A 28 -15.81 -0.54 7.83
C PHE A 28 -16.38 0.89 7.67
N LEU A 29 -17.64 1.00 7.25
CA LEU A 29 -18.31 2.29 7.12
C LEU A 29 -18.49 2.98 8.47
N HIS A 30 -18.83 2.22 9.53
CA HIS A 30 -18.94 2.76 10.89
C HIS A 30 -17.61 3.34 11.40
N LYS A 31 -16.46 2.72 11.07
CA LYS A 31 -15.14 3.29 11.38
C LYS A 31 -14.91 4.63 10.70
N ILE A 32 -15.29 4.74 9.42
CA ILE A 32 -15.17 6.00 8.65
C ILE A 32 -16.04 7.09 9.30
N ASN A 33 -17.30 6.77 9.60
CA ASN A 33 -18.23 7.68 10.26
C ASN A 33 -17.73 8.11 11.65
N ALA A 34 -17.20 7.19 12.45
CA ALA A 34 -16.67 7.51 13.77
C ALA A 34 -15.49 8.49 13.71
N VAL A 35 -14.59 8.33 12.75
CA VAL A 35 -13.48 9.28 12.55
C VAL A 35 -13.99 10.64 12.06
N ARG A 36 -14.95 10.67 11.13
CA ARG A 36 -15.55 11.92 10.67
C ARG A 36 -16.24 12.67 11.81
N TYR A 37 -16.99 11.95 12.64
CA TYR A 37 -17.62 12.52 13.83
C TYR A 37 -16.58 13.07 14.81
N SER A 38 -15.49 12.34 15.07
CA SER A 38 -14.41 12.80 15.95
C SER A 38 -13.73 14.08 15.43
N PHE A 39 -13.56 14.22 14.11
CA PHE A 39 -13.05 15.46 13.52
C PHE A 39 -14.01 16.64 13.81
N LEU A 40 -15.31 16.43 13.68
CA LEU A 40 -16.31 17.47 13.96
C LEU A 40 -16.30 17.84 15.45
N GLU A 41 -16.27 16.86 16.35
CA GLU A 41 -16.27 17.06 17.80
C GLU A 41 -15.03 17.82 18.29
N LEU A 42 -13.86 17.51 17.70
CA LEU A 42 -12.59 18.14 18.05
C LEU A 42 -12.31 19.45 17.28
N GLY A 43 -13.22 19.90 16.43
CA GLY A 43 -13.03 21.10 15.60
C GLY A 43 -11.91 20.99 14.57
N VAL A 44 -11.63 19.77 14.08
CA VAL A 44 -10.61 19.53 13.05
C VAL A 44 -11.21 19.74 11.67
N GLU A 45 -11.20 20.98 11.21
CA GLU A 45 -11.85 21.40 9.94
C GLU A 45 -11.17 20.78 8.70
N ASN A 46 -9.86 20.59 8.71
CA ASN A 46 -9.06 20.11 7.58
C ASN A 46 -8.65 18.62 7.71
N GLY A 47 -9.39 17.85 8.51
CA GLY A 47 -9.15 16.43 8.66
C GLY A 47 -9.52 15.65 7.40
N LEU A 48 -8.59 14.86 6.87
CA LEU A 48 -8.83 14.00 5.70
C LEU A 48 -8.88 12.53 6.12
N ILE A 49 -9.82 11.79 5.53
CA ILE A 49 -9.98 10.34 5.69
C ILE A 49 -9.66 9.66 4.36
N VAL A 50 -8.69 8.76 4.38
CA VAL A 50 -8.38 7.85 3.28
C VAL A 50 -8.98 6.49 3.59
N ALA A 51 -9.97 6.07 2.83
CA ALA A 51 -10.54 4.73 2.94
C ALA A 51 -9.79 3.78 2.01
N ARG A 52 -9.12 2.79 2.61
CA ARG A 52 -8.40 1.74 1.88
C ARG A 52 -9.26 0.49 1.80
N THR A 53 -9.43 -0.02 0.58
CA THR A 53 -10.04 -1.33 0.36
C THR A 53 -9.00 -2.35 -0.07
N ASP A 54 -9.03 -3.50 0.56
CA ASP A 54 -8.22 -4.68 0.25
C ASP A 54 -9.06 -5.83 -0.34
N SER A 55 -10.29 -5.53 -0.75
CA SER A 55 -11.27 -6.51 -1.21
C SER A 55 -10.87 -7.25 -2.47
N LEU A 56 -9.96 -6.71 -3.32
CA LEU A 56 -9.56 -7.38 -4.56
C LEU A 56 -9.00 -8.78 -4.30
N GLY A 57 -8.05 -8.91 -3.38
CA GLY A 57 -7.44 -10.19 -3.01
C GLY A 57 -7.99 -10.82 -1.73
N ALA A 58 -9.12 -10.29 -1.18
CA ALA A 58 -9.72 -10.85 0.01
C ALA A 58 -10.73 -11.95 -0.34
N GLY A 59 -10.43 -13.18 0.00
CA GLY A 59 -11.32 -14.31 -0.19
C GLY A 59 -12.31 -14.56 0.96
N LEU A 60 -12.12 -13.90 2.09
CA LEU A 60 -12.84 -14.18 3.33
C LEU A 60 -13.34 -12.90 4.01
N THR A 61 -14.44 -13.04 4.78
CA THR A 61 -14.93 -12.00 5.69
C THR A 61 -15.21 -12.56 7.08
N GLN A 62 -15.12 -11.70 8.09
CA GLN A 62 -15.28 -12.07 9.49
C GLN A 62 -16.72 -12.42 9.84
N LYS A 63 -17.69 -11.70 9.27
CA LYS A 63 -19.11 -11.89 9.57
C LYS A 63 -19.95 -11.64 8.31
N VAL A 64 -21.17 -12.16 8.33
CA VAL A 64 -22.20 -11.87 7.34
C VAL A 64 -22.88 -10.55 7.73
N PRO A 65 -22.95 -9.55 6.85
CA PRO A 65 -23.72 -8.32 7.05
C PRO A 65 -25.22 -8.61 7.33
N VAL A 66 -25.79 -7.85 8.25
CA VAL A 66 -27.21 -8.01 8.63
C VAL A 66 -28.08 -7.19 7.67
N MET A 67 -28.88 -7.88 6.87
CA MET A 67 -29.86 -7.28 5.98
C MET A 67 -31.10 -6.85 6.78
N HIS A 68 -31.55 -5.61 6.60
CA HIS A 68 -32.77 -5.08 7.18
C HIS A 68 -33.93 -5.04 6.18
N GLU A 69 -33.62 -4.84 4.91
CA GLU A 69 -34.58 -4.87 3.81
C GLU A 69 -33.91 -5.35 2.51
N GLN A 70 -34.70 -5.88 1.61
CA GLN A 70 -34.20 -6.35 0.32
C GLN A 70 -33.61 -5.20 -0.49
N GLY A 71 -32.40 -5.38 -1.00
CA GLY A 71 -31.69 -4.37 -1.81
C GLY A 71 -30.94 -3.33 -0.98
N ASP A 72 -30.94 -3.44 0.34
CA ASP A 72 -30.08 -2.61 1.17
C ASP A 72 -28.59 -2.94 0.94
N LEU A 73 -27.70 -2.18 1.56
CA LEU A 73 -26.27 -2.36 1.38
C LEU A 73 -25.77 -3.73 1.86
N ALA A 74 -26.33 -4.25 2.95
CA ALA A 74 -26.00 -5.58 3.46
C ALA A 74 -26.43 -6.68 2.47
N ASP A 75 -27.62 -6.55 1.87
CA ASP A 75 -28.10 -7.47 0.84
C ASP A 75 -27.21 -7.45 -0.41
N GLN A 76 -26.83 -6.26 -0.86
CA GLN A 76 -25.86 -6.11 -1.96
C GLN A 76 -24.53 -6.80 -1.64
N TYR A 77 -24.00 -6.61 -0.43
CA TYR A 77 -22.73 -7.20 -0.04
C TYR A 77 -22.83 -8.72 0.17
N ASN A 78 -23.96 -9.19 0.71
CA ASN A 78 -24.25 -10.61 0.88
C ASN A 78 -24.34 -11.35 -0.48
N SER A 79 -24.67 -10.66 -1.57
CA SER A 79 -24.68 -11.26 -2.91
C SER A 79 -23.31 -11.79 -3.35
N PHE A 80 -22.23 -11.29 -2.77
CA PHE A 80 -20.87 -11.74 -3.06
C PHE A 80 -20.43 -12.98 -2.25
N LEU A 81 -21.21 -13.37 -1.22
CA LEU A 81 -20.87 -14.55 -0.43
C LEU A 81 -21.12 -15.84 -1.19
N GLU A 82 -20.20 -16.79 -1.04
CA GLU A 82 -20.42 -18.17 -1.45
C GLU A 82 -21.48 -18.79 -0.55
N THR A 83 -22.44 -19.53 -1.14
CA THR A 83 -23.59 -20.06 -0.42
C THR A 83 -23.89 -21.50 -0.81
N GLU A 84 -24.53 -22.20 0.12
CA GLU A 84 -25.08 -23.54 -0.05
C GLU A 84 -26.61 -23.48 -0.07
N GLU A 85 -27.24 -24.32 -0.91
CA GLU A 85 -28.69 -24.45 -0.91
C GLU A 85 -29.15 -25.12 0.37
N ILE A 86 -30.26 -24.63 0.94
CA ILE A 86 -30.95 -25.27 2.08
C ILE A 86 -31.92 -26.27 1.49
N THR A 87 -31.59 -27.56 1.60
CA THR A 87 -32.42 -28.64 1.08
C THR A 87 -33.50 -29.03 2.11
N ASN A 88 -33.26 -28.81 3.40
CA ASN A 88 -34.19 -29.12 4.47
C ASN A 88 -34.04 -28.06 5.58
N LEU A 89 -35.11 -27.30 5.85
CA LEU A 89 -35.11 -26.26 6.89
C LEU A 89 -35.01 -26.86 8.31
N ASP A 90 -35.41 -28.10 8.50
CA ASP A 90 -35.32 -28.77 9.81
C ASP A 90 -33.87 -29.17 10.19
N GLU A 91 -32.94 -29.09 9.26
CA GLU A 91 -31.51 -29.35 9.48
C GLU A 91 -30.72 -28.10 9.92
N LEU A 92 -31.36 -26.93 9.93
CA LEU A 92 -30.74 -25.69 10.42
C LEU A 92 -30.69 -25.70 11.95
N ASP A 93 -29.53 -25.37 12.50
CA ASP A 93 -29.39 -25.16 13.95
C ASP A 93 -29.53 -23.66 14.32
N GLU A 94 -29.59 -23.36 15.59
CA GLU A 94 -29.76 -21.99 16.12
C GLU A 94 -28.60 -21.07 15.84
N ASN A 95 -27.45 -21.60 15.40
CA ASN A 95 -26.25 -20.85 15.07
C ASN A 95 -26.08 -20.66 13.54
N ASP A 96 -26.94 -21.27 12.74
CA ASP A 96 -26.89 -21.15 11.31
C ASP A 96 -27.42 -19.79 10.86
N ILE A 97 -26.60 -19.08 10.08
CA ILE A 97 -27.01 -17.83 9.47
C ILE A 97 -27.58 -18.14 8.08
N THR A 98 -28.73 -17.56 7.79
CA THR A 98 -29.35 -17.64 6.46
C THR A 98 -29.50 -16.26 5.86
N ILE A 99 -29.37 -16.18 4.55
CA ILE A 99 -29.53 -14.95 3.76
C ILE A 99 -30.41 -15.22 2.54
N HIS A 100 -30.99 -14.16 1.97
CA HIS A 100 -31.65 -14.26 0.68
C HIS A 100 -30.68 -13.93 -0.45
N GLN A 101 -30.63 -14.82 -1.45
CA GLN A 101 -29.79 -14.60 -2.62
C GLN A 101 -30.58 -15.05 -3.87
N ASN A 102 -30.79 -14.17 -4.82
CA ASN A 102 -31.62 -14.42 -6.03
C ASN A 102 -33.04 -14.92 -5.73
N GLY A 103 -33.61 -14.44 -4.63
CA GLY A 103 -34.97 -14.84 -4.20
C GLY A 103 -35.07 -16.18 -3.46
N LEU A 104 -33.94 -16.86 -3.24
CA LEU A 104 -33.87 -18.10 -2.49
C LEU A 104 -33.24 -17.87 -1.11
N LEU A 105 -33.75 -18.60 -0.12
CA LEU A 105 -33.10 -18.66 1.19
C LEU A 105 -31.93 -19.63 1.11
N VAL A 106 -30.72 -19.15 1.43
CA VAL A 106 -29.47 -19.91 1.31
C VAL A 106 -28.61 -19.74 2.58
N LYS A 107 -27.63 -20.62 2.75
CA LYS A 107 -26.69 -20.59 3.87
C LYS A 107 -25.31 -20.14 3.36
N PRO A 108 -24.72 -19.05 3.90
CA PRO A 108 -23.33 -18.70 3.57
C PRO A 108 -22.36 -19.79 3.97
N VAL A 109 -21.37 -20.05 3.12
CA VAL A 109 -20.30 -21.04 3.41
C VAL A 109 -19.45 -20.52 4.56
N ARG A 110 -19.54 -21.21 5.70
CA ARG A 110 -18.75 -20.94 6.90
C ARG A 110 -17.61 -21.93 7.03
N LEU A 111 -16.41 -21.41 7.19
CA LEU A 111 -15.21 -22.23 7.38
C LEU A 111 -15.07 -22.70 8.84
N PRO A 112 -14.24 -23.74 9.11
CA PRO A 112 -14.02 -24.25 10.48
C PRO A 112 -13.45 -23.19 11.46
N ASN A 113 -12.77 -22.17 10.96
CA ASN A 113 -12.27 -21.05 11.76
C ASN A 113 -13.32 -19.96 12.01
N GLY A 114 -14.55 -20.16 11.54
CA GLY A 114 -15.67 -19.24 11.73
C GLY A 114 -15.81 -18.13 10.71
N LEU A 115 -14.87 -18.01 9.75
CA LEU A 115 -14.94 -17.04 8.67
C LEU A 115 -15.88 -17.48 7.55
N TYR A 116 -16.32 -16.52 6.76
CA TYR A 116 -17.20 -16.75 5.60
C TYR A 116 -16.45 -16.49 4.30
N ARG A 117 -16.77 -17.30 3.27
CA ARG A 117 -16.10 -17.25 1.98
C ARG A 117 -16.84 -16.34 0.99
N PHE A 118 -16.09 -15.57 0.24
CA PHE A 118 -16.60 -14.86 -0.94
C PHE A 118 -16.54 -15.74 -2.18
N LYS A 119 -17.44 -15.50 -3.12
CA LYS A 119 -17.38 -16.08 -4.48
C LYS A 119 -16.10 -15.63 -5.19
N GLU A 120 -15.49 -16.55 -5.90
CA GLU A 120 -14.35 -16.23 -6.77
C GLU A 120 -14.74 -15.17 -7.80
N GLY A 121 -13.80 -14.32 -8.18
CA GLY A 121 -13.98 -13.27 -9.18
C GLY A 121 -14.77 -12.04 -8.73
N THR A 122 -15.28 -12.00 -7.49
CA THR A 122 -16.08 -10.86 -7.00
C THR A 122 -15.25 -9.72 -6.40
N GLY A 123 -13.92 -9.87 -6.33
CA GLY A 123 -13.04 -8.89 -5.70
C GLY A 123 -13.13 -7.50 -6.31
N PHE A 124 -13.19 -7.41 -7.63
CA PHE A 124 -13.32 -6.14 -8.35
C PHE A 124 -14.61 -5.39 -7.98
N ASP A 125 -15.76 -6.07 -8.04
CA ASP A 125 -17.05 -5.46 -7.74
C ASP A 125 -17.14 -5.02 -6.29
N ARG A 126 -16.53 -5.79 -5.36
CA ARG A 126 -16.43 -5.42 -3.95
C ARG A 126 -15.56 -4.19 -3.73
N VAL A 127 -14.43 -4.06 -4.45
CA VAL A 127 -13.60 -2.83 -4.41
C VAL A 127 -14.42 -1.62 -4.86
N VAL A 128 -15.17 -1.74 -5.95
CA VAL A 128 -16.00 -0.64 -6.46
C VAL A 128 -17.08 -0.26 -5.44
N LEU A 129 -17.76 -1.23 -4.86
CA LEU A 129 -18.79 -0.98 -3.83
C LEU A 129 -18.20 -0.35 -2.57
N ASP A 130 -17.07 -0.86 -2.06
CA ASP A 130 -16.37 -0.30 -0.91
C ASP A 130 -15.98 1.16 -1.15
N CYS A 131 -15.46 1.48 -2.33
CA CYS A 131 -15.04 2.82 -2.69
C CYS A 131 -16.21 3.80 -2.73
N ILE A 132 -17.30 3.44 -3.43
CA ILE A 132 -18.49 4.29 -3.57
C ILE A 132 -19.11 4.57 -2.20
N THR A 133 -19.36 3.51 -1.43
CA THR A 133 -20.01 3.63 -0.12
C THR A 133 -19.13 4.33 0.91
N SER A 134 -17.79 4.19 0.82
CA SER A 134 -16.87 4.94 1.67
C SER A 134 -16.94 6.44 1.45
N LEU A 135 -17.01 6.91 0.20
CA LEU A 135 -17.21 8.33 -0.12
C LEU A 135 -18.55 8.83 0.41
N GLN A 136 -19.62 8.07 0.23
CA GLN A 136 -20.96 8.41 0.72
C GLN A 136 -21.01 8.45 2.25
N ASN A 137 -20.12 7.76 2.93
CA ASN A 137 -19.99 7.75 4.39
C ASN A 137 -18.88 8.66 4.94
N GLY A 138 -18.36 9.58 4.13
CA GLY A 138 -17.49 10.66 4.60
C GLY A 138 -15.99 10.44 4.41
N ALA A 139 -15.55 9.48 3.63
CA ALA A 139 -14.17 9.43 3.16
C ALA A 139 -13.91 10.56 2.15
N ASP A 140 -12.67 11.06 2.12
CA ASP A 140 -12.23 12.12 1.19
C ASP A 140 -11.44 11.56 0.01
N LEU A 141 -10.68 10.48 0.25
CA LEU A 141 -9.85 9.79 -0.72
C LEU A 141 -10.04 8.28 -0.59
N LEU A 142 -9.83 7.59 -1.69
CA LEU A 142 -9.95 6.14 -1.79
C LEU A 142 -8.61 5.52 -2.14
N TRP A 143 -8.15 4.58 -1.36
CA TRP A 143 -6.94 3.82 -1.65
C TRP A 143 -7.32 2.44 -2.13
N ILE A 144 -6.95 2.16 -3.39
CA ILE A 144 -7.12 0.84 -4.03
C ILE A 144 -5.79 0.08 -4.04
N GLU A 145 -5.88 -1.23 -3.96
CA GLU A 145 -4.74 -2.15 -4.06
C GLU A 145 -4.92 -3.04 -5.30
N THR A 146 -3.80 -3.41 -5.93
CA THR A 146 -3.75 -4.37 -7.04
C THR A 146 -2.75 -5.48 -6.73
N GLU A 147 -2.81 -6.58 -7.44
CA GLU A 147 -1.87 -7.70 -7.28
C GLU A 147 -0.50 -7.39 -7.89
N LYS A 148 -0.48 -6.61 -8.98
CA LYS A 148 0.71 -6.18 -9.70
C LYS A 148 0.59 -4.70 -10.07
N PRO A 149 1.71 -3.97 -10.27
CA PRO A 149 1.67 -2.60 -10.74
C PRO A 149 1.27 -2.55 -12.24
N ASN A 150 -0.03 -2.47 -12.51
CA ASN A 150 -0.59 -2.46 -13.86
C ASN A 150 -1.50 -1.24 -14.06
N VAL A 151 -1.09 -0.31 -14.94
CA VAL A 151 -1.80 0.95 -15.20
C VAL A 151 -3.20 0.70 -15.76
N GLN A 152 -3.35 -0.30 -16.64
CA GLN A 152 -4.65 -0.62 -17.23
C GLN A 152 -5.64 -1.15 -16.20
N GLN A 153 -5.22 -2.08 -15.33
CA GLN A 153 -6.06 -2.62 -14.25
C GLN A 153 -6.49 -1.49 -13.29
N ILE A 154 -5.57 -0.58 -12.96
CA ILE A 154 -5.87 0.59 -12.14
C ILE A 154 -6.91 1.46 -12.85
N ALA A 155 -6.75 1.73 -14.15
CA ALA A 155 -7.66 2.55 -14.94
C ALA A 155 -9.07 1.94 -15.00
N GLU A 156 -9.19 0.64 -15.15
CA GLU A 156 -10.48 -0.07 -15.15
C GLU A 156 -11.22 0.11 -13.81
N MET A 157 -10.53 -0.06 -12.68
CA MET A 157 -11.10 0.19 -11.35
C MET A 157 -11.54 1.64 -11.17
N VAL A 158 -10.66 2.58 -11.50
CA VAL A 158 -10.95 4.00 -11.36
C VAL A 158 -12.12 4.42 -12.22
N ASN A 159 -12.22 3.93 -13.46
CA ASN A 159 -13.33 4.21 -14.35
C ASN A 159 -14.65 3.65 -13.82
N ALA A 160 -14.65 2.43 -13.27
CA ALA A 160 -15.83 1.83 -12.66
C ALA A 160 -16.32 2.67 -11.47
N ILE A 161 -15.42 3.10 -10.58
CA ILE A 161 -15.74 3.97 -9.44
C ILE A 161 -16.29 5.32 -9.92
N ARG A 162 -15.63 5.95 -10.91
CA ARG A 162 -16.01 7.28 -11.43
C ARG A 162 -17.27 7.28 -12.28
N THR A 163 -17.74 6.13 -12.71
CA THR A 163 -19.07 6.02 -13.35
C THR A 163 -20.17 6.41 -12.36
N VAL A 164 -20.00 6.14 -11.07
CA VAL A 164 -20.95 6.48 -10.01
C VAL A 164 -20.53 7.76 -9.27
N GLU A 165 -19.24 7.88 -8.94
CA GLU A 165 -18.64 9.00 -8.19
C GLU A 165 -17.61 9.74 -9.06
N PRO A 166 -18.04 10.62 -10.00
CA PRO A 166 -17.15 11.21 -11.00
C PRO A 166 -15.98 12.04 -10.45
N LYS A 167 -16.10 12.50 -9.21
CA LYS A 167 -15.07 13.32 -8.54
C LYS A 167 -14.18 12.53 -7.59
N ALA A 168 -14.28 11.20 -7.57
CA ALA A 168 -13.47 10.34 -6.73
C ALA A 168 -11.98 10.61 -6.91
N LYS A 169 -11.26 10.79 -5.80
CA LYS A 169 -9.82 10.99 -5.74
C LYS A 169 -9.16 9.70 -5.26
N LEU A 170 -8.37 9.09 -6.12
CA LEU A 170 -7.76 7.78 -5.88
C LEU A 170 -6.32 7.94 -5.38
N VAL A 171 -5.98 7.10 -4.42
CA VAL A 171 -4.63 6.93 -3.86
C VAL A 171 -4.12 5.57 -4.28
N TYR A 172 -2.86 5.49 -4.68
CA TYR A 172 -2.22 4.24 -5.04
C TYR A 172 -0.88 4.08 -4.35
N ASN A 173 -0.60 2.85 -3.89
CA ASN A 173 0.63 2.48 -3.24
C ASN A 173 1.61 1.88 -4.25
N ASN A 174 2.70 2.57 -4.53
CA ASN A 174 3.84 2.03 -5.27
C ASN A 174 4.64 1.12 -4.33
N SER A 175 4.07 -0.02 -4.01
CA SER A 175 4.56 -0.88 -2.93
C SER A 175 5.94 -1.45 -3.19
N PRO A 176 6.87 -1.40 -2.22
CA PRO A 176 8.12 -2.15 -2.28
C PRO A 176 7.93 -3.68 -2.24
N SER A 177 6.72 -4.15 -1.90
CA SER A 177 6.40 -5.58 -1.93
C SER A 177 6.18 -6.13 -3.33
N PHE A 178 5.95 -5.26 -4.31
CA PHE A 178 5.94 -5.69 -5.70
C PHE A 178 7.34 -6.06 -6.16
N ASN A 179 7.44 -7.13 -6.92
CA ASN A 179 8.63 -7.36 -7.72
C ASN A 179 8.54 -6.53 -9.01
N TRP A 180 8.94 -5.26 -8.92
CA TRP A 180 8.87 -4.29 -10.02
C TRP A 180 9.58 -4.78 -11.27
N THR A 181 10.80 -5.29 -11.12
CA THR A 181 11.60 -5.82 -12.23
C THR A 181 10.87 -6.94 -12.94
N LEU A 182 10.40 -7.95 -12.21
CA LEU A 182 9.70 -9.08 -12.80
C LEU A 182 8.39 -8.64 -13.47
N SER A 183 7.57 -7.83 -12.78
CA SER A 183 6.26 -7.42 -13.28
C SER A 183 6.36 -6.72 -14.64
N PHE A 184 7.33 -5.82 -14.80
CA PHE A 184 7.48 -5.07 -16.05
C PHE A 184 8.25 -5.83 -17.12
N ARG A 185 9.22 -6.68 -16.77
CA ARG A 185 9.86 -7.60 -17.74
C ARG A 185 8.85 -8.63 -18.26
N GLU A 186 7.95 -9.16 -17.42
CA GLU A 186 6.83 -10.00 -17.88
C GLU A 186 5.88 -9.26 -18.81
N GLN A 187 5.56 -8.00 -18.51
CA GLN A 187 4.70 -7.19 -19.35
C GLN A 187 5.31 -7.00 -20.73
N VAL A 188 6.54 -6.53 -20.81
CA VAL A 188 7.24 -6.32 -22.08
C VAL A 188 7.42 -7.63 -22.84
N TYR A 189 7.77 -8.73 -22.16
CA TYR A 189 7.87 -10.05 -22.78
C TYR A 189 6.57 -10.47 -23.47
N LYS A 190 5.42 -10.29 -22.79
CA LYS A 190 4.11 -10.62 -23.34
C LYS A 190 3.73 -9.74 -24.53
N GLU A 191 3.95 -8.42 -24.41
CA GLU A 191 3.71 -7.46 -25.49
C GLU A 191 4.55 -7.77 -26.72
N TRP A 192 5.83 -8.14 -26.53
CA TRP A 192 6.70 -8.57 -27.61
C TRP A 192 6.22 -9.85 -28.27
N LEU A 193 5.85 -10.85 -27.48
CA LEU A 193 5.33 -12.13 -27.98
C LEU A 193 4.05 -11.91 -28.81
N GLU A 194 3.12 -11.11 -28.32
CA GLU A 194 1.86 -10.78 -29.00
C GLU A 194 2.08 -9.98 -30.29
N SER A 195 3.08 -9.11 -30.30
CA SER A 195 3.46 -8.35 -31.52
C SER A 195 4.30 -9.13 -32.51
N GLY A 196 4.67 -10.39 -32.19
CA GLY A 196 5.51 -11.24 -33.03
C GLY A 196 7.00 -10.92 -32.98
N LYS A 197 7.45 -10.12 -31.99
CA LYS A 197 8.87 -9.86 -31.74
C LYS A 197 9.51 -11.13 -31.14
N ASP A 198 10.75 -11.40 -31.51
CA ASP A 198 11.48 -12.57 -31.03
C ASP A 198 11.84 -12.44 -29.54
N VAL A 199 11.33 -13.35 -28.73
CA VAL A 199 11.60 -13.45 -27.29
C VAL A 199 12.45 -14.69 -26.93
N SER A 200 12.92 -15.44 -27.91
CA SER A 200 13.62 -16.74 -27.70
C SER A 200 14.93 -16.63 -26.91
N ALA A 201 15.51 -15.42 -26.84
CA ALA A 201 16.72 -15.15 -26.06
C ALA A 201 16.43 -15.01 -24.55
N TYR A 202 15.17 -14.90 -24.15
CA TYR A 202 14.76 -14.63 -22.77
C TYR A 202 14.03 -15.83 -22.16
N PRO A 203 14.20 -16.07 -20.85
CA PRO A 203 13.40 -17.07 -20.14
C PRO A 203 11.90 -16.74 -20.22
N ASP A 204 11.08 -17.75 -20.41
CA ASP A 204 9.63 -17.60 -20.32
C ASP A 204 9.24 -17.34 -18.86
N PRO A 205 8.63 -16.19 -18.55
CA PRO A 205 8.26 -15.83 -17.18
C PRO A 205 7.27 -16.79 -16.52
N ALA A 206 6.50 -17.56 -17.31
CA ALA A 206 5.57 -18.56 -16.78
C ALA A 206 6.30 -19.78 -16.21
N SER A 207 7.42 -20.16 -16.77
CA SER A 207 8.20 -21.34 -16.37
C SER A 207 9.46 -21.00 -15.58
N ASP A 208 10.10 -19.87 -15.87
CA ASP A 208 11.34 -19.41 -15.21
C ASP A 208 11.33 -17.91 -14.91
N PRO A 209 10.49 -17.44 -13.95
CA PRO A 209 10.44 -16.03 -13.59
C PRO A 209 11.76 -15.52 -12.99
N LYS A 210 12.52 -16.39 -12.29
CA LYS A 210 13.81 -16.03 -11.72
C LYS A 210 14.87 -15.80 -12.78
N GLY A 211 14.87 -16.62 -13.83
CA GLY A 211 15.77 -16.46 -14.96
C GLY A 211 15.56 -15.14 -15.69
N LEU A 212 14.32 -14.67 -15.80
CA LEU A 212 14.02 -13.37 -16.41
C LEU A 212 14.55 -12.17 -15.60
N MET A 213 14.79 -12.35 -14.30
CA MET A 213 15.37 -11.34 -13.42
C MET A 213 16.90 -11.41 -13.30
N ASP A 214 17.55 -12.34 -13.98
CA ASP A 214 19.01 -12.51 -13.92
C ASP A 214 19.70 -11.20 -14.37
N ILE A 215 20.70 -10.76 -13.61
CA ILE A 215 21.49 -9.54 -13.85
C ILE A 215 22.11 -9.50 -15.25
N LYS A 216 22.37 -10.66 -15.86
CA LYS A 216 22.88 -10.73 -17.23
C LYS A 216 21.94 -10.12 -18.28
N PHE A 217 20.67 -9.91 -17.94
CA PHE A 217 19.69 -9.27 -18.81
C PHE A 217 19.47 -7.79 -18.53
N ASP A 218 20.12 -7.19 -17.51
CA ASP A 218 19.86 -5.79 -17.11
C ASP A 218 20.13 -4.79 -18.24
N ASP A 219 21.09 -5.08 -19.11
CA ASP A 219 21.41 -4.23 -20.28
C ASP A 219 20.70 -4.70 -21.57
N SER A 220 19.77 -5.63 -21.51
CA SER A 220 19.03 -6.10 -22.67
C SER A 220 17.94 -5.13 -23.11
N ASP A 221 17.57 -5.15 -24.39
CA ASP A 221 16.50 -4.31 -24.94
C ASP A 221 15.18 -4.50 -24.16
N LEU A 222 14.86 -5.74 -23.72
CA LEU A 222 13.69 -6.04 -22.94
C LEU A 222 13.74 -5.36 -21.56
N ALA A 223 14.88 -5.42 -20.88
CA ALA A 223 15.04 -4.79 -19.57
C ALA A 223 15.03 -3.27 -19.67
N ILE A 224 15.67 -2.70 -20.68
CA ILE A 224 15.65 -1.24 -20.93
C ILE A 224 14.22 -0.75 -21.14
N GLU A 225 13.41 -1.46 -21.94
CA GLU A 225 12.01 -1.11 -22.16
C GLU A 225 11.19 -1.24 -20.88
N ALA A 226 11.40 -2.29 -20.09
CA ALA A 226 10.78 -2.49 -18.79
C ALA A 226 11.14 -1.37 -17.79
N ASP A 227 12.40 -0.97 -17.73
CA ASP A 227 12.88 0.12 -16.86
C ASP A 227 12.27 1.47 -17.22
N GLU A 228 12.06 1.76 -18.52
CA GLU A 228 11.34 2.96 -18.93
C GLU A 228 9.87 2.93 -18.48
N LEU A 229 9.20 1.78 -18.51
CA LEU A 229 7.86 1.63 -17.97
C LEU A 229 7.82 1.84 -16.44
N ILE A 230 8.78 1.29 -15.70
CA ILE A 230 8.91 1.53 -14.25
C ILE A 230 9.11 3.02 -13.97
N LYS A 231 10.02 3.66 -14.68
CA LYS A 231 10.34 5.08 -14.54
C LYS A 231 9.14 5.99 -14.80
N THR A 232 8.28 5.62 -15.73
CA THR A 232 7.11 6.42 -16.12
C THR A 232 5.83 6.04 -15.38
N PHE A 233 5.80 4.95 -14.64
CA PHE A 233 4.62 4.35 -14.02
C PHE A 233 3.74 5.35 -13.26
N GLN A 234 4.32 6.15 -12.36
CA GLN A 234 3.55 7.11 -11.57
C GLN A 234 2.88 8.18 -12.45
N ARG A 235 3.60 8.65 -13.46
CA ARG A 235 3.07 9.62 -14.43
C ARG A 235 1.92 9.02 -15.23
N ASP A 236 2.11 7.80 -15.69
CA ASP A 236 1.14 7.12 -16.56
C ASP A 236 -0.10 6.70 -15.75
N ALA A 237 0.06 6.17 -14.54
CA ALA A 237 -1.05 5.92 -13.62
C ALA A 237 -1.82 7.22 -13.26
N SER A 238 -1.14 8.36 -13.14
CA SER A 238 -1.81 9.64 -12.92
C SER A 238 -2.57 10.13 -14.16
N ARG A 239 -1.99 10.01 -15.34
CA ARG A 239 -2.56 10.55 -16.59
C ARG A 239 -3.64 9.66 -17.18
N GLU A 240 -3.40 8.35 -17.21
CA GLU A 240 -4.25 7.37 -17.89
C GLU A 240 -5.27 6.76 -16.94
N ALA A 241 -4.83 6.39 -15.72
CA ALA A 241 -5.73 5.82 -14.72
C ALA A 241 -6.31 6.87 -13.75
N GLY A 242 -5.82 8.11 -13.76
CA GLY A 242 -6.38 9.19 -12.95
C GLY A 242 -6.09 9.08 -11.46
N ILE A 243 -4.96 8.48 -11.08
CA ILE A 243 -4.50 8.47 -9.69
C ILE A 243 -4.14 9.89 -9.26
N PHE A 244 -4.75 10.33 -8.15
CA PHE A 244 -4.57 11.67 -7.59
C PHE A 244 -3.36 11.78 -6.68
N HIS A 245 -3.07 10.73 -5.90
CA HIS A 245 -1.98 10.72 -4.94
C HIS A 245 -1.26 9.37 -4.96
N HIS A 246 0.06 9.42 -5.07
CA HIS A 246 0.94 8.27 -4.97
C HIS A 246 1.65 8.27 -3.62
N LEU A 247 1.82 7.09 -3.06
CA LEU A 247 2.66 6.88 -1.90
C LEU A 247 3.55 5.66 -2.13
N ILE A 248 4.61 5.56 -1.35
CA ILE A 248 5.46 4.38 -1.25
C ILE A 248 5.55 4.01 0.23
N THR A 249 5.26 2.78 0.57
CA THR A 249 5.36 2.28 1.94
C THR A 249 6.76 1.76 2.22
N LEU A 250 7.26 1.96 3.46
CA LEU A 250 8.53 1.41 3.95
C LEU A 250 9.82 1.80 3.16
N PRO A 251 9.91 2.90 2.41
CA PRO A 251 11.11 3.21 1.63
C PRO A 251 12.33 3.42 2.55
N THR A 252 12.13 4.15 3.65
CA THR A 252 13.19 4.40 4.64
C THR A 252 13.64 3.15 5.38
N TYR A 253 12.73 2.18 5.61
CA TYR A 253 13.08 0.88 6.17
C TYR A 253 14.06 0.14 5.25
N HIS A 254 13.75 0.00 3.97
CA HIS A 254 14.59 -0.70 3.01
C HIS A 254 15.91 0.03 2.78
N GLU A 255 15.89 1.35 2.67
CA GLU A 255 17.10 2.18 2.53
C GLU A 255 18.00 2.03 3.76
N THR A 256 17.44 2.14 4.97
CA THR A 256 18.20 1.99 6.21
C THR A 256 18.76 0.58 6.35
N ALA A 257 18.00 -0.46 6.03
CA ALA A 257 18.46 -1.84 6.09
C ALA A 257 19.64 -2.08 5.14
N LEU A 258 19.51 -1.67 3.87
CA LEU A 258 20.57 -1.81 2.87
C LEU A 258 21.80 -0.97 3.25
N GLY A 259 21.60 0.30 3.62
CA GLY A 259 22.68 1.20 4.01
C GLY A 259 23.44 0.68 5.24
N THR A 260 22.73 0.16 6.24
CA THR A 260 23.33 -0.44 7.43
C THR A 260 24.12 -1.70 7.09
N ALA A 261 23.56 -2.60 6.28
CA ALA A 261 24.27 -3.81 5.85
C ALA A 261 25.56 -3.46 5.10
N THR A 262 25.48 -2.58 4.09
CA THR A 262 26.65 -2.14 3.31
C THR A 262 27.73 -1.50 4.18
N LEU A 263 27.31 -0.62 5.13
CA LEU A 263 28.26 0.00 6.07
C LEU A 263 28.92 -1.06 6.97
N THR A 264 28.13 -2.00 7.49
CA THR A 264 28.62 -3.04 8.40
C THR A 264 29.62 -3.94 7.71
N GLU A 265 29.34 -4.39 6.49
CA GLU A 265 30.25 -5.21 5.69
C GLU A 265 31.60 -4.51 5.47
N GLY A 266 31.60 -3.25 5.07
CA GLY A 266 32.83 -2.48 4.87
C GLY A 266 33.55 -2.14 6.19
N TYR A 267 32.80 -1.76 7.22
CA TYR A 267 33.37 -1.32 8.52
C TYR A 267 34.06 -2.46 9.29
N PHE A 268 33.45 -3.63 9.35
CA PHE A 268 34.03 -4.82 9.98
C PHE A 268 34.90 -5.64 9.03
N GLY A 269 34.94 -5.30 7.75
CA GLY A 269 35.87 -5.84 6.77
C GLY A 269 37.16 -5.06 6.68
N ASP A 270 37.76 -5.02 5.50
CA ASP A 270 39.10 -4.45 5.30
C ASP A 270 39.14 -2.92 5.23
N GLU A 271 37.95 -2.24 5.06
CA GLU A 271 37.92 -0.79 4.91
C GLU A 271 37.84 -0.02 6.24
N GLY A 272 37.31 -0.61 7.31
CA GLY A 272 37.16 0.04 8.62
C GLY A 272 36.40 1.37 8.53
N MET A 273 36.87 2.42 9.20
CA MET A 273 36.28 3.76 9.16
C MET A 273 36.21 4.36 7.75
N LEU A 274 37.02 3.89 6.81
CA LEU A 274 36.99 4.41 5.44
C LEU A 274 35.68 4.06 4.71
N ALA A 275 35.04 2.93 5.05
CA ALA A 275 33.71 2.58 4.55
C ALA A 275 32.67 3.66 4.89
N TYR A 276 32.62 4.10 6.16
CA TYR A 276 31.78 5.20 6.59
C TYR A 276 32.12 6.52 5.88
N VAL A 277 33.40 6.87 5.85
CA VAL A 277 33.85 8.14 5.27
C VAL A 277 33.54 8.23 3.78
N LYS A 278 33.81 7.17 3.01
CA LYS A 278 33.52 7.15 1.56
C LYS A 278 32.03 7.01 1.26
N GLY A 279 31.38 6.08 1.93
CA GLY A 279 30.00 5.69 1.66
C GLY A 279 28.96 6.73 2.14
N ILE A 280 29.25 7.38 3.26
CA ILE A 280 28.30 8.28 3.93
C ILE A 280 28.83 9.69 4.01
N GLN A 281 29.81 9.98 4.86
CA GLN A 281 30.22 11.34 5.20
C GLN A 281 30.57 12.19 3.97
N ARG A 282 31.39 11.68 3.06
CA ARG A 282 31.75 12.41 1.83
C ARG A 282 30.55 12.64 0.89
N GLN A 283 29.56 11.73 0.91
CA GLN A 283 28.36 11.89 0.10
C GLN A 283 27.44 12.95 0.69
N GLU A 284 27.28 12.98 2.01
CA GLU A 284 26.52 14.02 2.71
C GLU A 284 27.13 15.39 2.48
N ILE A 285 28.44 15.54 2.61
CA ILE A 285 29.16 16.80 2.37
C ILE A 285 28.96 17.27 0.93
N ARG A 286 29.13 16.38 -0.07
CA ARG A 286 28.97 16.73 -1.50
C ARG A 286 27.57 17.17 -1.87
N ARG A 287 26.57 16.69 -1.13
CA ARG A 287 25.16 17.00 -1.36
C ARG A 287 24.64 18.13 -0.47
N ASP A 288 25.51 18.74 0.33
CA ASP A 288 25.16 19.77 1.31
C ASP A 288 24.00 19.34 2.22
N MET A 289 24.08 18.09 2.73
CA MET A 289 23.04 17.55 3.59
C MET A 289 23.17 18.10 5.01
N SER A 290 22.07 18.52 5.60
CA SER A 290 22.02 19.05 6.96
C SER A 290 22.44 18.03 8.03
N SER A 291 22.31 16.73 7.74
CA SER A 291 22.75 15.63 8.62
C SER A 291 24.24 15.66 8.96
N VAL A 292 25.08 16.26 8.11
CA VAL A 292 26.51 16.49 8.40
C VAL A 292 26.67 17.28 9.69
N LYS A 293 25.79 18.23 9.95
CA LYS A 293 25.74 19.07 11.15
C LYS A 293 24.74 18.52 12.16
N HIS A 294 24.80 17.24 12.48
CA HIS A 294 23.81 16.58 13.33
C HIS A 294 23.73 17.16 14.75
N GLN A 295 24.81 17.71 15.30
CA GLN A 295 24.76 18.40 16.60
C GLN A 295 23.93 19.67 16.51
N ASP A 296 24.04 20.43 15.42
CA ASP A 296 23.29 21.65 15.17
C ASP A 296 21.81 21.31 14.95
N LEU A 297 21.54 20.27 14.17
CA LEU A 297 20.20 19.70 13.97
C LEU A 297 19.56 19.26 15.30
N ALA A 298 20.36 18.72 16.22
CA ALA A 298 19.95 18.35 17.57
C ALA A 298 19.81 19.54 18.54
N GLY A 299 20.08 20.78 18.08
CA GLY A 299 19.88 21.99 18.86
C GLY A 299 21.10 22.49 19.63
N SER A 300 22.34 22.10 19.25
CA SER A 300 23.56 22.58 19.93
C SER A 300 23.66 24.12 19.94
N THR A 301 23.35 24.78 18.83
CA THR A 301 23.33 26.24 18.73
C THR A 301 22.31 26.89 19.68
N ILE A 302 21.12 26.27 19.82
CA ILE A 302 20.09 26.74 20.77
C ILE A 302 20.61 26.58 22.22
N GLY A 303 21.20 25.42 22.52
CA GLY A 303 21.80 25.15 23.83
C GLY A 303 22.95 26.12 24.17
N ASP A 304 23.80 26.42 23.20
CA ASP A 304 24.90 27.37 23.36
C ASP A 304 24.39 28.79 23.57
N THR A 305 23.39 29.23 22.83
CA THR A 305 22.72 30.55 23.02
C THR A 305 22.11 30.65 24.40
N HIS A 306 21.47 29.60 24.88
CA HIS A 306 20.89 29.57 26.23
C HIS A 306 21.96 29.64 27.32
N LYS A 307 23.06 28.89 27.19
CA LYS A 307 24.20 28.98 28.12
C LYS A 307 24.83 30.40 28.15
N GLU A 308 25.02 31.00 26.98
CA GLU A 308 25.57 32.34 26.84
C GLU A 308 24.68 33.40 27.51
N TYR A 309 23.35 33.23 27.34
CA TYR A 309 22.39 34.14 27.99
C TYR A 309 22.51 34.15 29.53
N PHE A 310 22.70 32.98 30.15
CA PHE A 310 22.81 32.89 31.61
C PHE A 310 24.22 33.03 32.17
N SER A 311 25.25 32.74 31.41
CA SER A 311 26.65 32.68 31.87
C SER A 311 27.57 33.67 31.16
N GLY A 312 27.08 34.42 30.20
CA GLY A 312 27.84 35.37 29.40
C GLY A 312 28.95 34.70 28.59
N ASP A 313 29.94 35.48 28.16
CA ASP A 313 31.06 35.04 27.30
C ASP A 313 31.97 33.96 27.91
N LYS A 314 31.75 33.64 29.18
CA LYS A 314 32.50 32.57 29.90
C LYS A 314 31.90 31.18 29.65
N ALA A 315 30.74 31.09 29.01
CA ALA A 315 30.14 29.78 28.69
C ALA A 315 31.00 29.02 27.68
N LEU A 316 31.26 27.76 28.00
CA LEU A 316 31.85 26.85 27.01
C LEU A 316 30.79 26.44 26.00
N LYS A 317 31.04 26.73 24.74
CA LYS A 317 30.16 26.39 23.61
C LYS A 317 30.45 24.99 23.11
N ALA A 318 29.41 24.29 22.63
CA ALA A 318 29.56 22.99 21.99
C ALA A 318 30.39 23.08 20.69
N GLY A 319 30.19 24.17 19.92
CA GLY A 319 30.98 24.53 18.74
C GLY A 319 32.27 25.28 19.08
N GLY A 320 33.15 24.70 19.94
CA GLY A 320 34.39 25.34 20.38
C GLY A 320 35.41 25.51 19.25
N LYS A 321 36.15 26.63 19.31
CA LYS A 321 37.12 27.05 18.30
C LYS A 321 38.21 25.98 18.00
N ASP A 322 38.53 25.15 18.96
CA ASP A 322 39.64 24.19 18.83
C ASP A 322 39.20 22.79 18.47
N ASN A 323 37.92 22.45 18.62
CA ASN A 323 37.42 21.07 18.44
C ASN A 323 36.49 20.84 17.28
N THR A 324 35.57 21.78 16.97
CA THR A 324 34.46 21.51 16.04
C THR A 324 34.19 22.62 15.02
N MET A 325 34.76 23.80 15.18
CA MET A 325 34.41 24.98 14.36
C MET A 325 34.71 24.84 12.87
N ASN A 326 35.61 23.91 12.48
CA ASN A 326 36.01 23.69 11.09
C ASN A 326 35.83 22.22 10.66
N GLN A 327 35.11 21.41 11.42
CA GLN A 327 34.98 20.01 11.10
C GLN A 327 33.85 19.74 10.09
N PHE A 328 32.85 20.62 10.02
CA PHE A 328 31.70 20.46 9.09
C PHE A 328 31.30 21.79 8.47
#